data_ac43ad473f77b0da5715e55546e579fd
#
_entry.id   ac43ad473f77b0da5715e55546e579fd
#
_cell.length_a   1.000
_cell.length_b   1.000
_cell.length_c   1.000
_cell.angle_alpha   90.00
_cell.angle_beta   90.00
_cell.angle_gamma   90.00
#
_symmetry.space_group_name_H-M   'P 1'
#
loop_
_entity.id
_entity.type
_entity.pdbx_description
1 polymer ?
#
loop_
_entity_poly.entity_id
_entity_poly.type
_entity_poly.pdbx_seq_one_letter_code
_entity_poly.pdbx_strand_id
1 'polypeptide(L)'
;MKITVFSRKAKTNDGRAFNVFVSSLNKNDGTSQYVTVRYSGKDKNKEFDPTKCPYIIEFKKEDANLSSKSFEDKKTGEKRKNFTLWIKDYTVSEEKYVDHSLDDFI
;
A
#
# COMPACT_ATOMS: atom_id res chain seq x y z
N MET A 1 1.57 1.74 14.31
CA MET A 1 0.58 1.87 13.22
C MET A 1 0.40 0.51 12.56
N LYS A 2 -0.82 0.20 12.17
CA LYS A 2 -1.13 -1.06 11.48
C LYS A 2 -1.83 -0.75 10.16
N ILE A 3 -1.43 -1.44 9.10
CA ILE A 3 -2.12 -1.37 7.82
C ILE A 3 -2.27 -2.77 7.24
N THR A 4 -3.25 -2.94 6.36
CA THR A 4 -3.41 -4.18 5.60
C THR A 4 -2.74 -4.03 4.25
N VAL A 5 -1.87 -4.97 3.91
CA VAL A 5 -1.14 -4.97 2.64
C VAL A 5 -1.81 -5.94 1.68
N PHE A 6 -2.17 -5.44 0.51
CA PHE A 6 -2.75 -6.23 -0.58
C PHE A 6 -1.74 -6.34 -1.72
N SER A 7 -1.78 -7.45 -2.41
CA SER A 7 -1.00 -7.67 -3.62
C SER A 7 -1.87 -7.44 -4.86
N ARG A 8 -1.33 -6.71 -5.82
CA ARG A 8 -1.99 -6.42 -7.09
C ARG A 8 -1.05 -6.73 -8.23
N LYS A 9 -1.54 -7.36 -9.28
CA LYS A 9 -0.75 -7.61 -10.49
C LYS A 9 -0.83 -6.41 -11.42
N ALA A 10 0.33 -5.99 -11.90
CA ALA A 10 0.46 -4.95 -12.90
C ALA A 10 1.31 -5.48 -14.06
N LYS A 11 1.21 -4.85 -15.22
CA LYS A 11 2.01 -5.21 -16.39
C LYS A 11 2.83 -4.02 -16.84
N THR A 12 4.08 -4.30 -17.22
CA THR A 12 4.92 -3.31 -17.90
C THR A 12 4.49 -3.17 -19.37
N ASN A 13 5.01 -2.15 -20.04
CA ASN A 13 4.71 -1.92 -21.45
C ASN A 13 5.18 -3.07 -22.36
N ASP A 14 6.16 -3.83 -21.95
CA ASP A 14 6.68 -5.00 -22.67
C ASP A 14 5.94 -6.31 -22.32
N GLY A 15 4.89 -6.23 -21.51
CA GLY A 15 4.06 -7.38 -21.16
C GLY A 15 4.51 -8.18 -19.96
N ARG A 16 5.55 -7.76 -19.25
CA ARG A 16 6.00 -8.46 -18.05
C ARG A 16 5.06 -8.18 -16.88
N ALA A 17 4.64 -9.23 -16.20
CA ALA A 17 3.83 -9.09 -15.00
C ALA A 17 4.71 -8.89 -13.78
N PHE A 18 4.29 -8.01 -12.87
CA PHE A 18 4.93 -7.79 -11.59
C PHE A 18 3.89 -7.53 -10.51
N ASN A 19 4.28 -7.71 -9.25
CA ASN A 19 3.39 -7.48 -8.12
C ASN A 19 3.62 -6.09 -7.54
N VAL A 20 2.51 -5.39 -7.29
CA VAL A 20 2.51 -4.11 -6.58
C VAL A 20 1.78 -4.30 -5.27
N PHE A 21 2.32 -3.76 -4.20
CA PHE A 21 1.69 -3.83 -2.89
C PHE A 21 0.98 -2.52 -2.62
N VAL A 22 -0.26 -2.62 -2.18
CA VAL A 22 -1.13 -1.46 -1.96
C VAL A 22 -1.83 -1.58 -0.61
N SER A 23 -2.20 -0.44 -0.08
CA SER A 23 -3.04 -0.35 1.12
C SER A 23 -4.04 0.78 0.96
N SER A 24 -5.10 0.75 1.74
CA SER A 24 -6.10 1.81 1.77
C SER A 24 -5.97 2.57 3.08
N LEU A 25 -5.78 3.88 3.01
CA LEU A 25 -5.70 4.76 4.17
C LEU A 25 -6.94 5.66 4.21
N ASN A 26 -7.51 5.82 5.40
CA ASN A 26 -8.65 6.69 5.60
C ASN A 26 -8.22 8.16 5.66
N LYS A 27 -8.98 9.00 4.98
CA LYS A 27 -8.82 10.45 5.06
C LYS A 27 -9.75 11.04 6.09
N ASN A 28 -9.46 12.27 6.53
CA ASN A 28 -10.27 12.98 7.52
C ASN A 28 -11.68 13.33 7.01
N ASP A 29 -11.89 13.34 5.70
CA ASP A 29 -13.19 13.66 5.08
C ASP A 29 -14.11 12.43 4.93
N GLY A 30 -13.73 11.29 5.50
CA GLY A 30 -14.51 10.04 5.41
C GLY A 30 -14.26 9.22 4.15
N THR A 31 -13.41 9.69 3.24
CA THR A 31 -13.00 8.92 2.06
C THR A 31 -11.76 8.10 2.35
N SER A 32 -11.44 7.17 1.46
CA SER A 32 -10.20 6.40 1.55
C SER A 32 -9.29 6.69 0.36
N GLN A 33 -7.99 6.59 0.58
CA GLN A 33 -6.98 6.76 -0.44
C GLN A 33 -6.14 5.49 -0.55
N TYR A 34 -6.02 4.96 -1.76
CA TYR A 34 -5.08 3.88 -2.02
C TYR A 34 -3.67 4.43 -2.10
N VAL A 35 -2.75 3.72 -1.45
CA VAL A 35 -1.32 4.05 -1.47
C VAL A 35 -0.54 2.83 -1.91
N THR A 36 0.54 3.05 -2.65
CA THR A 36 1.51 2.00 -2.94
C THR A 36 2.38 1.82 -1.71
N VAL A 37 2.60 0.59 -1.28
CA VAL A 37 3.45 0.28 -0.13
C VAL A 37 4.75 -0.34 -0.63
N ARG A 38 5.88 0.22 -0.20
CA ARG A 38 7.20 -0.29 -0.59
C ARG A 38 8.07 -0.46 0.64
N TYR A 39 8.85 -1.51 0.65
CA TYR A 39 9.86 -1.74 1.68
C TYR A 39 11.17 -1.07 1.27
N SER A 40 11.68 -0.19 2.14
CA SER A 40 12.91 0.55 1.90
C SER A 40 14.08 0.08 2.78
N GLY A 41 13.87 -0.94 3.59
CA GLY A 41 14.90 -1.49 4.47
C GLY A 41 15.90 -2.38 3.75
N LYS A 42 16.89 -2.85 4.49
CA LYS A 42 17.99 -3.67 3.94
C LYS A 42 17.81 -5.16 4.16
N ASP A 43 16.80 -5.57 4.90
CA ASP A 43 16.56 -6.99 5.20
C ASP A 43 15.73 -7.63 4.09
N LYS A 44 16.36 -8.50 3.32
CA LYS A 44 15.70 -9.20 2.20
C LYS A 44 14.54 -10.09 2.66
N ASN A 45 14.57 -10.56 3.91
CA ASN A 45 13.50 -11.39 4.47
C ASN A 45 12.25 -10.58 4.79
N LYS A 46 12.34 -9.26 4.82
CA LYS A 46 11.23 -8.35 5.08
C LYS A 46 10.60 -7.77 3.82
N GLU A 47 11.08 -8.16 2.63
CA GLU A 47 10.40 -7.79 1.40
C GLU A 47 8.98 -8.38 1.39
N PHE A 48 8.04 -7.60 0.87
CA PHE A 48 6.65 -8.03 0.81
C PHE A 48 6.50 -9.26 -0.08
N ASP A 49 5.72 -10.23 0.40
CA ASP A 49 5.50 -11.49 -0.30
C ASP A 49 4.05 -11.53 -0.80
N PRO A 50 3.83 -11.58 -2.14
CA PRO A 50 2.49 -11.63 -2.70
C PRO A 50 1.72 -12.90 -2.31
N THR A 51 2.41 -13.99 -2.00
CA THR A 51 1.76 -15.24 -1.61
C THR A 51 1.14 -15.17 -0.22
N LYS A 52 1.60 -14.26 0.61
CA LYS A 52 1.10 -14.06 1.97
C LYS A 52 0.01 -12.99 2.05
N CYS A 53 -0.20 -12.22 0.99
CA CYS A 53 -1.20 -11.16 0.95
C CYS A 53 -2.62 -11.73 0.82
N PRO A 54 -3.62 -11.07 1.41
CA PRO A 54 -3.49 -9.89 2.26
C PRO A 54 -3.01 -10.24 3.68
N TYR A 55 -2.23 -9.36 4.27
CA TYR A 55 -1.78 -9.52 5.65
C TYR A 55 -1.63 -8.16 6.33
N ILE A 56 -1.62 -8.17 7.66
CA ILE A 56 -1.53 -6.94 8.45
C ILE A 56 -0.09 -6.78 8.92
N ILE A 57 0.46 -5.60 8.69
CA ILE A 57 1.79 -5.23 9.19
C ILE A 57 1.67 -4.14 10.24
N GLU A 58 2.58 -4.18 11.20
CA GLU A 58 2.70 -3.17 12.25
C GLU A 58 4.07 -2.52 12.17
N PHE A 59 4.11 -1.20 12.26
CA PHE A 59 5.35 -0.43 12.16
C PHE A 59 5.24 0.84 12.99
N LYS A 60 6.41 1.40 13.33
CA LYS A 60 6.50 2.68 14.02
C LYS A 60 6.36 3.81 13.01
N LYS A 61 5.77 4.92 13.43
CA LYS A 61 5.62 6.11 12.59
C LYS A 61 6.96 6.59 12.03
N GLU A 62 8.02 6.50 12.82
CA GLU A 62 9.37 6.90 12.43
C GLU A 62 10.00 6.01 11.36
N ASP A 63 9.50 4.77 11.21
CA ASP A 63 9.95 3.82 10.19
C ASP A 63 9.14 3.93 8.90
N ALA A 64 8.20 4.85 8.82
CA ALA A 64 7.37 5.05 7.65
C ALA A 64 7.52 6.46 7.10
N ASN A 65 7.55 6.58 5.78
CA ASN A 65 7.62 7.86 5.08
C ASN A 65 6.63 7.85 3.93
N LEU A 66 5.71 8.80 3.95
CA LEU A 66 4.73 8.98 2.89
C LEU A 66 5.25 10.01 1.90
N SER A 67 5.37 9.61 0.64
CA SER A 67 5.71 10.51 -0.45
C SER A 67 4.53 10.63 -1.41
N SER A 68 4.46 11.77 -2.10
CA SER A 68 3.46 11.98 -3.14
C SER A 68 4.12 12.48 -4.41
N LYS A 69 3.60 12.05 -5.54
CA LYS A 69 4.06 12.50 -6.85
C LYS A 69 2.84 12.93 -7.67
N SER A 70 2.89 14.14 -8.18
CA SER A 70 1.84 14.68 -9.04
C SER A 70 2.13 14.30 -10.50
N PHE A 71 1.07 13.98 -11.23
CA PHE A 71 1.15 13.74 -12.67
C PHE A 71 -0.12 14.26 -13.33
N GLU A 72 -0.03 14.55 -14.61
CA GLU A 72 -1.15 14.98 -15.42
C GLU A 72 -1.65 13.79 -16.26
N ASP A 73 -2.96 13.53 -16.19
CA ASP A 73 -3.57 12.51 -17.02
C ASP A 73 -3.70 13.07 -18.46
N LYS A 74 -2.98 12.45 -19.39
CA LYS A 74 -2.96 12.88 -20.79
C LYS A 74 -4.30 12.77 -21.48
N LYS A 75 -5.20 11.92 -20.99
CA LYS A 75 -6.51 11.72 -21.59
C LYS A 75 -7.53 12.76 -21.15
N THR A 76 -7.48 13.20 -19.89
CA THR A 76 -8.47 14.10 -19.31
C THR A 76 -7.89 15.45 -18.95
N GLY A 77 -6.58 15.62 -18.92
CA GLY A 77 -5.91 16.83 -18.47
C GLY A 77 -6.00 17.07 -16.97
N GLU A 78 -6.55 16.12 -16.23
CA GLU A 78 -6.66 16.24 -14.77
C GLU A 78 -5.33 15.99 -14.09
N LYS A 79 -5.04 16.80 -13.07
CA LYS A 79 -3.89 16.57 -12.20
C LYS A 79 -4.26 15.54 -11.15
N ARG A 80 -3.46 14.47 -11.06
CA ARG A 80 -3.63 13.41 -10.08
C ARG A 80 -2.37 13.28 -9.24
N LYS A 81 -2.54 12.75 -8.03
CA LYS A 81 -1.43 12.46 -7.12
C LYS A 81 -1.37 10.97 -6.83
N ASN A 82 -0.17 10.40 -6.94
CA ASN A 82 0.12 9.06 -6.46
C ASN A 82 0.84 9.16 -5.12
N PHE A 83 0.39 8.35 -4.18
CA PHE A 83 1.02 8.26 -2.86
C PHE A 83 1.78 6.95 -2.74
N THR A 84 2.97 7.02 -2.17
CA THR A 84 3.80 5.85 -1.87
C THR A 84 4.18 5.90 -0.40
N LEU A 85 3.87 4.83 0.31
CA LEU A 85 4.27 4.66 1.71
C LEU A 85 5.52 3.78 1.73
N TRP A 86 6.65 4.38 2.13
CA TRP A 86 7.92 3.70 2.26
C TRP A 86 8.06 3.22 3.69
N ILE A 87 8.28 1.94 3.88
CA ILE A 87 8.43 1.33 5.20
C ILE A 87 9.83 0.79 5.34
N LYS A 88 10.54 1.31 6.34
CA LYS A 88 11.93 0.93 6.62
C LYS A 88 12.02 -0.33 7.46
N ASP A 89 11.10 -0.51 8.38
CA ASP A 89 11.03 -1.67 9.25
C ASP A 89 9.59 -1.92 9.69
N TYR A 90 9.23 -3.19 9.84
CA TYR A 90 7.90 -3.59 10.25
C TYR A 90 7.91 -5.01 10.81
N THR A 91 6.83 -5.36 11.49
CA THR A 91 6.55 -6.74 11.89
C THR A 91 5.22 -7.17 11.31
N VAL A 92 5.10 -8.46 11.01
CA VAL A 92 3.81 -9.00 10.56
C VAL A 92 2.97 -9.27 11.80
N SER A 93 1.75 -8.72 11.80
CA SER A 93 0.79 -8.98 12.86
C SER A 93 0.26 -10.41 12.75
N GLU A 94 0.11 -11.06 13.90
CA GLU A 94 -0.51 -12.39 13.98
C GLU A 94 -2.02 -12.34 13.77
N GLU A 95 -2.61 -11.14 13.71
CA GLU A 95 -4.02 -10.97 13.44
C GLU A 95 -4.34 -11.48 12.03
N LYS A 96 -5.39 -12.29 11.94
CA LYS A 96 -5.86 -12.74 10.64
C LYS A 96 -6.55 -11.58 9.92
N TYR A 97 -6.32 -11.52 8.61
CA TYR A 97 -7.06 -10.59 7.78
C TYR A 97 -8.56 -10.89 7.92
N VAL A 98 -9.31 -9.87 8.27
CA VAL A 98 -10.78 -9.91 8.29
C VAL A 98 -11.27 -9.02 7.15
N ASP A 99 -12.08 -9.60 6.28
CA ASP A 99 -12.68 -8.84 5.20
C ASP A 99 -13.79 -7.97 5.79
N HIS A 100 -13.48 -6.69 5.97
CA HIS A 100 -14.42 -5.72 6.50
C HIS A 100 -15.37 -5.26 5.40
N SER A 101 -16.67 -5.49 5.61
CA SER A 101 -17.69 -4.89 4.76
C SER A 101 -17.83 -3.40 5.08
N LEU A 102 -18.46 -2.64 4.18
CA LEU A 102 -18.75 -1.23 4.44
C LEU A 102 -19.53 -1.03 5.74
N ASP A 103 -20.35 -2.00 6.13
CA ASP A 103 -21.14 -1.95 7.34
C ASP A 103 -20.31 -1.94 8.61
N ASP A 104 -19.08 -2.49 8.57
CA ASP A 104 -18.17 -2.53 9.71
C ASP A 104 -17.57 -1.15 10.00
N PHE A 105 -17.67 -0.22 9.07
CA PHE A 105 -17.14 1.15 9.20
C PHE A 105 -18.21 2.21 9.47
N ILE A 106 -19.45 1.80 9.63
CA ILE A 106 -20.57 2.71 9.89
C ILE A 106 -20.84 2.85 11.39
#